data_eb4f197156850213f6266ba8a43307e7
#
_entry.id   eb4f197156850213f6266ba8a43307e7
#
_cell.length_a   1.000
_cell.length_b   1.000
_cell.length_c   1.000
_cell.angle_alpha   90.00
_cell.angle_beta   90.00
_cell.angle_gamma   90.00
#
_symmetry.space_group_name_H-M   'P 1'
#
loop_
_entity.id
_entity.type
_entity.pdbx_description
1 polymer ?
#
loop_
_entity_poly.entity_id
_entity_poly.type
_entity_poly.pdbx_seq_one_letter_code
_entity_poly.pdbx_strand_id
1 'polypeptide(L)'
;KCLFFQGMFLEEDNNKKDSLFLKGSEVAKSSVLMNDIFTELVQSLSIGDSTFKILSALSEAPKELVPSMYWWATNKLWYLNTKPAIERINQRELLEVIMHRVISLEPNYDYGGAYRFFGVFYSRIPGVELSQSKTYFEKAISSNEAYFGNQVQMSEFYYQKSEDKTSFIEQLEYVKS
;
A
#
# COMPACT_ATOMS: atom_id res chain seq x y z
N LYS A 1 4.20 -11.19 3.01
CA LYS A 1 4.43 -11.36 1.56
C LYS A 1 3.75 -12.61 1.01
N CYS A 2 4.04 -13.82 1.50
CA CYS A 2 3.48 -15.07 0.93
C CYS A 2 1.94 -15.06 0.84
N LEU A 3 1.24 -14.68 1.90
CA LEU A 3 -0.23 -14.60 1.89
C LEU A 3 -0.76 -13.61 0.85
N PHE A 4 -0.06 -12.50 0.64
CA PHE A 4 -0.38 -11.55 -0.43
C PHE A 4 -0.32 -12.21 -1.81
N PHE A 5 0.79 -12.88 -2.13
CA PHE A 5 0.95 -13.56 -3.42
C PHE A 5 -0.06 -14.69 -3.62
N GLN A 6 -0.35 -15.45 -2.57
CA GLN A 6 -1.38 -16.48 -2.62
C GLN A 6 -2.75 -15.87 -2.96
N GLY A 7 -3.15 -14.78 -2.30
CA GLY A 7 -4.42 -14.10 -2.57
C GLY A 7 -4.47 -13.44 -3.95
N MET A 8 -3.34 -12.88 -4.43
CA MET A 8 -3.31 -12.20 -5.72
C MET A 8 -3.31 -13.14 -6.93
N PHE A 9 -2.60 -14.25 -6.86
CA PHE A 9 -2.25 -15.03 -8.04
C PHE A 9 -2.71 -16.50 -8.02
N LEU A 10 -3.06 -17.04 -6.86
CA LEU A 10 -3.38 -18.46 -6.72
C LEU A 10 -4.81 -18.73 -6.25
N GLU A 11 -5.44 -17.79 -5.56
CA GLU A 11 -6.79 -17.95 -5.06
C GLU A 11 -7.79 -17.26 -6.02
N GLU A 12 -8.90 -17.95 -6.31
CA GLU A 12 -9.96 -17.41 -7.19
C GLU A 12 -11.19 -16.92 -6.39
N ASP A 13 -11.45 -17.54 -5.25
CA ASP A 13 -12.58 -17.17 -4.39
C ASP A 13 -12.33 -15.85 -3.65
N ASN A 14 -13.19 -14.86 -3.88
CA ASN A 14 -13.03 -13.52 -3.32
C ASN A 14 -13.05 -13.49 -1.79
N ASN A 15 -13.83 -14.34 -1.13
CA ASN A 15 -13.87 -14.37 0.34
C ASN A 15 -12.58 -14.95 0.92
N LYS A 16 -12.01 -15.94 0.23
CA LYS A 16 -10.70 -16.47 0.62
C LYS A 16 -9.57 -15.49 0.34
N LYS A 17 -9.61 -14.76 -0.79
CA LYS A 17 -8.67 -13.63 -1.04
C LYS A 17 -8.70 -12.63 0.09
N ASP A 18 -9.88 -12.15 0.47
CA ASP A 18 -10.07 -11.22 1.57
C ASP A 18 -9.49 -11.77 2.88
N SER A 19 -9.74 -13.04 3.20
CA SER A 19 -9.21 -13.70 4.39
C SER A 19 -7.68 -13.77 4.37
N LEU A 20 -7.07 -14.06 3.22
CA LEU A 20 -5.61 -14.09 3.05
C LEU A 20 -4.99 -12.68 3.23
N PHE A 21 -5.59 -11.66 2.62
CA PHE A 21 -5.11 -10.28 2.77
C PHE A 21 -5.28 -9.79 4.21
N LEU A 22 -6.41 -10.04 4.85
CA LEU A 22 -6.62 -9.67 6.25
C LEU A 22 -5.59 -10.36 7.16
N LYS A 23 -5.42 -11.67 7.02
CA LYS A 23 -4.42 -12.43 7.78
C LYS A 23 -2.99 -11.94 7.51
N GLY A 24 -2.66 -11.64 6.25
CA GLY A 24 -1.36 -11.08 5.88
C GLY A 24 -1.09 -9.73 6.54
N SER A 25 -2.13 -8.88 6.59
CA SER A 25 -2.09 -7.59 7.29
C SER A 25 -1.86 -7.76 8.79
N GLU A 26 -2.62 -8.64 9.47
CA GLU A 26 -2.50 -8.85 10.92
C GLU A 26 -1.15 -9.45 11.33
N VAL A 27 -0.62 -10.40 10.57
CA VAL A 27 0.72 -10.95 10.83
C VAL A 27 1.80 -9.89 10.69
N ALA A 28 1.75 -9.07 9.65
CA ALA A 28 2.73 -8.01 9.44
C ALA A 28 2.60 -6.90 10.49
N LYS A 29 1.37 -6.52 10.86
CA LYS A 29 1.08 -5.60 11.97
C LYS A 29 1.68 -6.11 13.29
N SER A 30 1.42 -7.37 13.63
CA SER A 30 1.96 -7.98 14.85
C SER A 30 3.50 -7.95 14.86
N SER A 31 4.14 -8.19 13.72
CA SER A 31 5.59 -8.09 13.57
C SER A 31 6.13 -6.68 13.87
N VAL A 32 5.38 -5.63 13.53
CA VAL A 32 5.76 -4.25 13.90
C VAL A 32 5.51 -3.99 15.37
N LEU A 33 4.32 -4.29 15.88
CA LEU A 33 3.90 -3.94 17.23
C LEU A 33 4.65 -4.72 18.32
N MET A 34 5.16 -5.92 18.02
CA MET A 34 5.94 -6.76 18.94
C MET A 34 7.45 -6.56 18.82
N ASN A 35 7.89 -5.65 17.95
CA ASN A 35 9.30 -5.32 17.81
C ASN A 35 9.76 -4.47 19.00
N ASP A 36 10.89 -4.82 19.62
CA ASP A 36 11.39 -4.16 20.83
C ASP A 36 11.63 -2.67 20.61
N ILE A 37 12.29 -2.30 19.52
CA ILE A 37 12.57 -0.90 19.17
C ILE A 37 11.26 -0.11 18.99
N PHE A 38 10.27 -0.70 18.31
CA PHE A 38 8.97 -0.06 18.12
C PHE A 38 8.24 0.11 19.46
N THR A 39 8.30 -0.90 20.32
CA THR A 39 7.70 -0.87 21.66
C THR A 39 8.33 0.23 22.52
N GLU A 40 9.65 0.38 22.48
CA GLU A 40 10.37 1.46 23.17
C GLU A 40 9.96 2.84 22.64
N LEU A 41 9.81 3.00 21.31
CA LEU A 41 9.32 4.24 20.70
C LEU A 41 7.92 4.61 21.23
N VAL A 42 6.99 3.66 21.25
CA VAL A 42 5.63 3.89 21.79
C VAL A 42 5.66 4.27 23.26
N GLN A 43 6.50 3.61 24.07
CA GLN A 43 6.63 3.87 25.51
C GLN A 43 7.30 5.21 25.82
N SER A 44 8.20 5.69 24.97
CA SER A 44 8.88 6.99 25.15
C SER A 44 7.92 8.18 25.00
N LEU A 45 6.76 7.99 24.36
CA LEU A 45 5.76 9.04 24.18
C LEU A 45 4.92 9.21 25.45
N SER A 46 5.10 10.33 26.13
CA SER A 46 4.40 10.65 27.38
C SER A 46 2.97 11.17 27.17
N ILE A 47 2.66 11.74 26.00
CA ILE A 47 1.39 12.42 25.69
C ILE A 47 0.64 11.66 24.60
N GLY A 48 -0.70 11.71 24.65
CA GLY A 48 -1.60 11.13 23.65
C GLY A 48 -2.20 9.80 24.06
N ASP A 49 -3.29 9.45 23.39
CA ASP A 49 -3.92 8.13 23.51
C ASP A 49 -3.11 7.04 22.77
N SER A 50 -3.56 5.80 22.85
CA SER A 50 -2.86 4.68 22.23
C SER A 50 -2.76 4.80 20.69
N THR A 51 -3.76 5.37 20.04
CA THR A 51 -3.78 5.57 18.59
C THR A 51 -2.76 6.61 18.17
N PHE A 52 -2.74 7.76 18.83
CA PHE A 52 -1.77 8.81 18.59
C PHE A 52 -0.32 8.32 18.81
N LYS A 53 -0.08 7.57 19.89
CA LYS A 53 1.26 7.01 20.17
C LYS A 53 1.72 6.04 19.09
N ILE A 54 0.83 5.18 18.61
CA ILE A 54 1.16 4.24 17.53
C ILE A 54 1.46 4.99 16.23
N LEU A 55 0.65 5.97 15.83
CA LEU A 55 0.89 6.77 14.62
C LEU A 55 2.20 7.55 14.70
N SER A 56 2.49 8.16 15.86
CA SER A 56 3.74 8.88 16.10
C SER A 56 4.94 7.94 16.05
N ALA A 57 4.86 6.76 16.67
CA ALA A 57 5.93 5.77 16.62
C ALA A 57 6.15 5.22 15.20
N LEU A 58 5.08 5.05 14.40
CA LEU A 58 5.17 4.63 13.00
C LEU A 58 5.90 5.68 12.14
N SER A 59 5.70 6.97 12.40
CA SER A 59 6.39 8.05 11.68
C SER A 59 7.89 8.10 11.96
N GLU A 60 8.33 7.54 13.09
CA GLU A 60 9.73 7.47 13.53
C GLU A 60 10.32 6.05 13.42
N ALA A 61 9.54 5.08 12.95
CA ALA A 61 9.94 3.68 12.89
C ALA A 61 11.27 3.49 12.12
N PRO A 62 12.17 2.60 12.59
CA PRO A 62 13.46 2.40 11.97
C PRO A 62 13.35 1.59 10.65
N LYS A 63 14.43 1.63 9.86
CA LYS A 63 14.49 1.02 8.52
C LYS A 63 14.24 -0.49 8.54
N GLU A 64 14.63 -1.17 9.57
CA GLU A 64 14.46 -2.63 9.76
C GLU A 64 12.99 -3.05 9.74
N LEU A 65 12.08 -2.13 10.06
CA LEU A 65 10.64 -2.37 10.04
C LEU A 65 9.98 -2.13 8.66
N VAL A 66 10.70 -1.58 7.69
CA VAL A 66 10.17 -1.32 6.34
C VAL A 66 9.47 -2.53 5.74
N PRO A 67 10.02 -3.75 5.73
CA PRO A 67 9.33 -4.91 5.17
C PRO A 67 7.98 -5.20 5.85
N SER A 68 7.93 -5.16 7.19
CA SER A 68 6.72 -5.45 7.94
C SER A 68 5.67 -4.34 7.76
N MET A 69 6.08 -3.08 7.80
CA MET A 69 5.22 -1.91 7.58
C MET A 69 4.61 -1.94 6.16
N TYR A 70 5.43 -2.16 5.15
CA TYR A 70 4.98 -2.23 3.76
C TYR A 70 3.94 -3.35 3.54
N TRP A 71 4.23 -4.57 4.02
CA TRP A 71 3.31 -5.69 3.86
C TRP A 71 2.07 -5.58 4.75
N TRP A 72 2.14 -4.88 5.88
CA TRP A 72 0.96 -4.54 6.67
C TRP A 72 0.00 -3.67 5.86
N ALA A 73 0.47 -2.52 5.38
CA ALA A 73 -0.38 -1.58 4.65
C ALA A 73 -0.83 -2.14 3.29
N THR A 74 0.06 -2.84 2.55
CA THR A 74 -0.28 -3.43 1.24
C THR A 74 -1.38 -4.47 1.37
N ASN A 75 -1.26 -5.43 2.29
CA ASN A 75 -2.32 -6.41 2.51
C ASN A 75 -3.62 -5.73 2.97
N LYS A 76 -3.53 -4.72 3.84
CA LYS A 76 -4.71 -3.97 4.30
C LYS A 76 -5.41 -3.26 3.16
N LEU A 77 -4.67 -2.63 2.24
CA LEU A 77 -5.22 -1.99 1.05
C LEU A 77 -6.03 -2.99 0.20
N TRP A 78 -5.45 -4.15 -0.09
CA TRP A 78 -6.12 -5.15 -0.92
C TRP A 78 -7.37 -5.73 -0.24
N TYR A 79 -7.33 -5.96 1.06
CA TYR A 79 -8.53 -6.29 1.83
C TYR A 79 -9.60 -5.20 1.72
N LEU A 80 -9.21 -3.91 1.84
CA LEU A 80 -10.13 -2.78 1.77
C LEU A 80 -10.69 -2.52 0.36
N ASN A 81 -10.07 -3.06 -0.68
CA ASN A 81 -10.54 -2.86 -2.06
C ASN A 81 -11.92 -3.49 -2.32
N THR A 82 -12.30 -4.50 -1.56
CA THR A 82 -13.62 -5.14 -1.62
C THR A 82 -14.63 -4.55 -0.64
N LYS A 83 -14.20 -3.61 0.23
CA LYS A 83 -15.04 -3.04 1.29
C LYS A 83 -15.63 -1.67 0.88
N PRO A 84 -16.68 -1.21 1.57
CA PRO A 84 -17.23 0.12 1.36
C PRO A 84 -16.17 1.23 1.51
N ALA A 85 -16.35 2.33 0.78
CA ALA A 85 -15.39 3.44 0.77
C ALA A 85 -15.11 4.02 2.17
N ILE A 86 -16.10 4.01 3.06
CA ILE A 86 -15.94 4.52 4.42
C ILE A 86 -14.86 3.77 5.21
N GLU A 87 -14.69 2.46 4.98
CA GLU A 87 -13.63 1.70 5.64
C GLU A 87 -12.24 2.14 5.17
N ARG A 88 -12.08 2.50 3.88
CA ARG A 88 -10.83 3.08 3.37
C ARG A 88 -10.55 4.45 3.97
N ILE A 89 -11.57 5.29 4.09
CA ILE A 89 -11.46 6.62 4.71
C ILE A 89 -11.02 6.49 6.17
N ASN A 90 -11.61 5.58 6.93
CA ASN A 90 -11.27 5.35 8.34
C ASN A 90 -9.84 4.82 8.56
N GLN A 91 -9.25 4.19 7.55
CA GLN A 91 -7.87 3.69 7.60
C GLN A 91 -6.85 4.62 6.94
N ARG A 92 -7.31 5.74 6.37
CA ARG A 92 -6.49 6.63 5.54
C ARG A 92 -5.24 7.11 6.28
N GLU A 93 -5.40 7.71 7.44
CA GLU A 93 -4.30 8.30 8.21
C GLU A 93 -3.23 7.25 8.54
N LEU A 94 -3.64 6.09 9.05
CA LEU A 94 -2.73 4.99 9.37
C LEU A 94 -1.93 4.53 8.16
N LEU A 95 -2.60 4.31 7.04
CA LEU A 95 -1.97 3.79 5.82
C LEU A 95 -1.05 4.83 5.19
N GLU A 96 -1.42 6.12 5.23
CA GLU A 96 -0.58 7.22 4.77
C GLU A 96 0.69 7.35 5.62
N VAL A 97 0.59 7.33 6.94
CA VAL A 97 1.75 7.40 7.85
C VAL A 97 2.71 6.25 7.57
N ILE A 98 2.22 5.02 7.50
CA ILE A 98 3.05 3.85 7.22
C ILE A 98 3.79 4.02 5.89
N MET A 99 3.08 4.33 4.81
CA MET A 99 3.68 4.34 3.46
C MET A 99 4.56 5.56 3.21
N HIS A 100 4.26 6.71 3.83
CA HIS A 100 5.18 7.85 3.81
C HIS A 100 6.48 7.53 4.54
N ARG A 101 6.41 6.81 5.68
CA ARG A 101 7.63 6.37 6.36
C ARG A 101 8.43 5.38 5.50
N VAL A 102 7.78 4.43 4.85
CA VAL A 102 8.46 3.51 3.91
C VAL A 102 9.16 4.29 2.79
N ILE A 103 8.50 5.28 2.18
CA ILE A 103 9.11 6.13 1.13
C ILE A 103 10.33 6.88 1.67
N SER A 104 10.25 7.44 2.89
CA SER A 104 11.35 8.21 3.48
C SER A 104 12.58 7.36 3.75
N LEU A 105 12.42 6.08 4.05
CA LEU A 105 13.49 5.15 4.41
C LEU A 105 14.02 4.35 3.21
N GLU A 106 13.11 3.82 2.40
CA GLU A 106 13.43 2.98 1.25
C GLU A 106 12.43 3.20 0.09
N PRO A 107 12.55 4.31 -0.67
CA PRO A 107 11.60 4.65 -1.73
C PRO A 107 11.47 3.58 -2.83
N ASN A 108 12.55 2.80 -3.04
CA ASN A 108 12.60 1.74 -4.04
C ASN A 108 12.21 0.35 -3.50
N TYR A 109 11.81 0.24 -2.22
CA TYR A 109 11.38 -1.04 -1.67
C TYR A 109 10.27 -1.67 -2.53
N ASP A 110 10.40 -2.96 -2.80
CA ASP A 110 9.46 -3.72 -3.64
C ASP A 110 9.16 -3.02 -4.99
N TYR A 111 10.24 -2.53 -5.65
CA TYR A 111 10.17 -1.89 -6.97
C TYR A 111 9.31 -0.61 -7.00
N GLY A 112 9.52 0.28 -6.04
CA GLY A 112 8.70 1.49 -5.88
C GLY A 112 7.31 1.19 -5.30
N GLY A 113 7.20 0.11 -4.51
CA GLY A 113 5.94 -0.43 -4.01
C GLY A 113 5.09 0.55 -3.21
N ALA A 114 5.71 1.43 -2.42
CA ALA A 114 4.96 2.42 -1.66
C ALA A 114 4.37 3.52 -2.56
N TYR A 115 5.03 3.88 -3.66
CA TYR A 115 4.43 4.76 -4.67
C TYR A 115 3.28 4.06 -5.39
N ARG A 116 3.46 2.83 -5.81
CA ARG A 116 2.40 2.00 -6.40
C ARG A 116 1.19 1.87 -5.46
N PHE A 117 1.43 1.67 -4.16
CA PHE A 117 0.39 1.67 -3.14
C PHE A 117 -0.45 2.95 -3.17
N PHE A 118 0.17 4.13 -3.17
CA PHE A 118 -0.54 5.41 -3.23
C PHE A 118 -1.30 5.58 -4.56
N GLY A 119 -0.75 5.11 -5.67
CA GLY A 119 -1.45 5.09 -6.95
C GLY A 119 -2.79 4.36 -6.86
N VAL A 120 -2.78 3.14 -6.33
CA VAL A 120 -4.01 2.34 -6.10
C VAL A 120 -4.92 3.00 -5.06
N PHE A 121 -4.36 3.39 -3.92
CA PHE A 121 -5.13 3.92 -2.79
C PHE A 121 -5.89 5.19 -3.14
N TYR A 122 -5.21 6.18 -3.72
CA TYR A 122 -5.84 7.46 -4.07
C TYR A 122 -6.83 7.35 -5.23
N SER A 123 -6.68 6.39 -6.12
CA SER A 123 -7.70 6.14 -7.13
C SER A 123 -9.04 5.71 -6.52
N ARG A 124 -9.05 5.24 -5.26
CA ARG A 124 -10.23 4.68 -4.58
C ARG A 124 -10.72 5.47 -3.38
N ILE A 125 -10.06 6.56 -3.00
CA ILE A 125 -10.50 7.43 -1.91
C ILE A 125 -11.42 8.52 -2.49
N PRO A 126 -12.69 8.63 -2.05
CA PRO A 126 -13.56 9.72 -2.44
C PRO A 126 -12.98 11.08 -2.05
N GLY A 127 -13.10 12.07 -2.95
CA GLY A 127 -12.60 13.43 -2.71
C GLY A 127 -11.10 13.63 -2.95
N VAL A 128 -10.38 12.60 -3.34
CA VAL A 128 -8.99 12.73 -3.82
C VAL A 128 -9.01 12.87 -5.34
N GLU A 129 -8.30 13.87 -5.86
CA GLU A 129 -8.16 14.09 -7.29
C GLU A 129 -7.41 12.93 -7.96
N LEU A 130 -7.97 12.41 -9.05
CA LEU A 130 -7.41 11.27 -9.76
C LEU A 130 -5.99 11.51 -10.29
N SER A 131 -5.64 12.78 -10.53
CA SER A 131 -4.27 13.21 -10.89
C SER A 131 -3.22 12.82 -9.86
N GLN A 132 -3.58 12.76 -8.58
CA GLN A 132 -2.65 12.29 -7.54
C GLN A 132 -2.30 10.81 -7.71
N SER A 133 -3.29 9.98 -8.04
CA SER A 133 -3.07 8.58 -8.37
C SER A 133 -2.07 8.44 -9.53
N LYS A 134 -2.26 9.21 -10.61
CA LYS A 134 -1.35 9.25 -11.77
C LYS A 134 0.08 9.56 -11.35
N THR A 135 0.27 10.66 -10.63
CA THR A 135 1.58 11.11 -10.17
C THR A 135 2.32 10.03 -9.37
N TYR A 136 1.61 9.30 -8.52
CA TYR A 136 2.22 8.22 -7.74
C TYR A 136 2.55 6.99 -8.60
N PHE A 137 1.72 6.62 -9.55
CA PHE A 137 2.08 5.55 -10.50
C PHE A 137 3.28 5.92 -11.37
N GLU A 138 3.37 7.16 -11.85
CA GLU A 138 4.53 7.66 -12.60
C GLU A 138 5.81 7.56 -11.78
N LYS A 139 5.78 7.92 -10.49
CA LYS A 139 6.91 7.73 -9.56
C LYS A 139 7.27 6.25 -9.39
N ALA A 140 6.29 5.36 -9.28
CA ALA A 140 6.54 3.93 -9.16
C ALA A 140 7.22 3.37 -10.42
N ILE A 141 6.74 3.74 -11.61
CA ILE A 141 7.32 3.35 -12.90
C ILE A 141 8.76 3.88 -13.02
N SER A 142 8.97 5.17 -12.73
CA SER A 142 10.32 5.78 -12.77
C SER A 142 11.30 5.17 -11.76
N SER A 143 10.79 4.62 -10.64
CA SER A 143 11.63 3.92 -9.65
C SER A 143 12.16 2.60 -10.19
N ASN A 144 11.41 1.92 -11.05
CA ASN A 144 11.80 0.66 -11.67
C ASN A 144 10.98 0.39 -12.94
N GLU A 145 11.51 0.82 -14.09
CA GLU A 145 10.84 0.67 -15.38
C GLU A 145 10.67 -0.79 -15.81
N ALA A 146 11.58 -1.66 -15.39
CA ALA A 146 11.54 -3.09 -15.72
C ALA A 146 10.51 -3.88 -14.88
N TYR A 147 9.91 -3.28 -13.86
CA TYR A 147 8.87 -3.94 -13.08
C TYR A 147 7.48 -3.64 -13.63
N PHE A 148 7.03 -4.44 -14.56
CA PHE A 148 5.74 -4.27 -15.25
C PHE A 148 4.50 -4.27 -14.34
N GLY A 149 4.61 -4.73 -13.10
CA GLY A 149 3.52 -4.61 -12.13
C GLY A 149 3.08 -3.16 -11.85
N ASN A 150 3.98 -2.18 -12.01
CA ASN A 150 3.65 -0.76 -11.89
C ASN A 150 2.75 -0.30 -13.05
N GLN A 151 3.09 -0.67 -14.29
CA GLN A 151 2.35 -0.35 -15.50
C GLN A 151 0.97 -1.04 -15.51
N VAL A 152 0.91 -2.32 -15.16
CA VAL A 152 -0.34 -3.08 -15.09
C VAL A 152 -1.31 -2.46 -14.09
N GLN A 153 -0.85 -2.13 -12.89
CA GLN A 153 -1.72 -1.50 -11.88
C GLN A 153 -2.12 -0.07 -12.27
N MET A 154 -1.25 0.70 -12.93
CA MET A 154 -1.64 2.01 -13.46
C MET A 154 -2.75 1.86 -14.51
N SER A 155 -2.68 0.86 -15.37
CA SER A 155 -3.73 0.58 -16.34
C SER A 155 -5.05 0.24 -15.65
N GLU A 156 -5.02 -0.66 -14.68
CA GLU A 156 -6.21 -1.11 -13.95
C GLU A 156 -6.86 -0.02 -13.10
N PHE A 157 -6.07 0.75 -12.35
CA PHE A 157 -6.61 1.66 -11.34
C PHE A 157 -6.71 3.12 -11.78
N TYR A 158 -5.88 3.54 -12.74
CA TYR A 158 -5.91 4.91 -13.24
C TYR A 158 -6.55 5.02 -14.62
N TYR A 159 -6.04 4.35 -15.67
CA TYR A 159 -6.55 4.53 -17.04
C TYR A 159 -7.99 4.03 -17.20
N GLN A 160 -8.39 2.93 -16.57
CA GLN A 160 -9.79 2.51 -16.56
C GLN A 160 -10.70 3.56 -15.91
N LYS A 161 -10.27 4.16 -14.81
CA LYS A 161 -11.08 5.15 -14.09
C LYS A 161 -11.13 6.51 -14.79
N SER A 162 -10.06 6.89 -15.49
CA SER A 162 -10.00 8.11 -16.31
C SER A 162 -10.68 7.95 -17.68
N GLU A 163 -11.16 6.74 -18.00
CA GLU A 163 -11.74 6.39 -19.31
C GLU A 163 -10.75 6.58 -20.48
N ASP A 164 -9.45 6.64 -20.19
CA ASP A 164 -8.39 6.79 -21.19
C ASP A 164 -8.05 5.42 -21.81
N LYS A 165 -8.91 5.00 -22.74
CA LYS A 165 -8.78 3.72 -23.44
C LYS A 165 -7.49 3.63 -24.26
N THR A 166 -7.04 4.73 -24.86
CA THR A 166 -5.83 4.75 -25.68
C THR A 166 -4.60 4.45 -24.86
N SER A 167 -4.37 5.21 -23.79
CA SER A 167 -3.24 4.97 -22.88
C SER A 167 -3.31 3.60 -22.19
N PHE A 168 -4.52 3.12 -21.87
CA PHE A 168 -4.71 1.77 -21.33
C PHE A 168 -4.19 0.69 -22.28
N ILE A 169 -4.55 0.75 -23.57
CA ILE A 169 -4.11 -0.22 -24.58
C ILE A 169 -2.61 -0.11 -24.81
N GLU A 170 -2.09 1.10 -25.03
CA GLU A 170 -0.65 1.35 -25.24
C GLU A 170 0.21 0.79 -24.10
N GLN A 171 -0.22 1.01 -22.86
CA GLN A 171 0.48 0.52 -21.68
C GLN A 171 0.52 -1.01 -21.60
N LEU A 172 -0.59 -1.68 -21.94
CA LEU A 172 -0.64 -3.16 -21.94
C LEU A 172 0.14 -3.75 -23.12
N GLU A 173 0.16 -3.10 -24.27
CA GLU A 173 1.00 -3.51 -25.42
C GLU A 173 2.49 -3.38 -25.09
N TYR A 174 2.89 -2.30 -24.44
CA TYR A 174 4.26 -2.14 -23.94
C TYR A 174 4.68 -3.27 -22.99
N VAL A 175 3.80 -3.70 -22.10
CA VAL A 175 4.08 -4.81 -21.15
C VAL A 175 4.22 -6.16 -21.86
N LYS A 176 3.61 -6.33 -23.05
CA LYS A 176 3.69 -7.56 -23.85
C LYS A 176 4.94 -7.65 -24.74
N SER A 177 5.52 -6.51 -25.13
CA SER A 177 6.70 -6.45 -25.98
C SER A 177 7.99 -6.80 -25.26
#